data_11e6625e328c8c2ec27cd82785af2cb0
#
_entry.id   11e6625e328c8c2ec27cd82785af2cb0
#
_cell.length_a   1.000
_cell.length_b   1.000
_cell.length_c   1.000
_cell.angle_alpha   90.00
_cell.angle_beta   90.00
_cell.angle_gamma   90.00
#
_symmetry.space_group_name_H-M   'P 1'
#
loop_
_entity.id
_entity.type
_entity.pdbx_description
1 polymer ?
#
loop_
_entity_poly.entity_id
_entity_poly.type
_entity_poly.pdbx_seq_one_letter_code
_entity_poly.pdbx_strand_id
1 'polypeptide(L)'
;METLSIVLQLILSLSILVTLHECGHFFPAKWFKTRVEKFYLFFNPYFELFKIQKGETEYGIGWIPFGGYVKISGMIDESMDTEQMKQPMQPWEFRAKPAWQRLIIMVGGVTVNFILGFLIFAGILWYYGESYVNTADVDKGIAVYELGEQIGLQDGDKVLSVGDYPMTKFNPGMVTQEIILKSPSTMTVERNGSEVQLSIPDNMAELLTKHENKGRPLYDYLIPQKATSIKADGPADKMGLKEGDKFLAIDGVAVSYNHEMQLNLAGKAEKEVQFSVLRNGTDTLAMSTTLTKKGKLGIGNVVISDLYPIQYQKYSIGEALPAGVSKGVGFLQDQLKAFGQMFRNKIKATDSLGSIVSIASMFDSGWDWHRFWQITAMLSILLGFFNLLPIPALDGGYVMFLLWEVITGKKVSDKVMEYATTVGFFILIALMIFALGLDFSRLF
;
A
#
# COMPACT_ATOMS: atom_id res chain seq x y z
N MET A 1 0.57 11.93 -19.56
CA MET A 1 1.52 12.36 -18.53
C MET A 1 1.26 11.67 -17.17
N GLU A 2 -0.01 11.46 -16.80
CA GLU A 2 -0.38 10.81 -15.52
C GLU A 2 0.21 9.39 -15.36
N THR A 3 0.04 8.53 -16.35
CA THR A 3 0.56 7.16 -16.34
C THR A 3 2.09 7.11 -16.27
N LEU A 4 2.78 8.03 -16.96
CA LEU A 4 4.25 8.10 -16.93
C LEU A 4 4.78 8.43 -15.53
N SER A 5 4.11 9.35 -14.80
CA SER A 5 4.48 9.69 -13.43
C SER A 5 4.38 8.47 -12.50
N ILE A 6 3.29 7.71 -12.60
CA ILE A 6 3.08 6.48 -11.81
C ILE A 6 4.19 5.45 -12.09
N VAL A 7 4.49 5.22 -13.37
CA VAL A 7 5.53 4.25 -13.78
C VAL A 7 6.91 4.69 -13.29
N LEU A 8 7.25 5.98 -13.38
CA LEU A 8 8.53 6.50 -12.90
C LEU A 8 8.66 6.38 -11.37
N GLN A 9 7.60 6.66 -10.61
CA GLN A 9 7.59 6.48 -9.16
C GLN A 9 7.78 5.01 -8.78
N LEU A 10 7.08 4.09 -9.45
CA LEU A 10 7.23 2.66 -9.23
C LEU A 10 8.68 2.20 -9.50
N ILE A 11 9.25 2.56 -10.67
CA ILE A 11 10.62 2.20 -11.03
C ILE A 11 11.61 2.77 -10.02
N LEU A 12 11.45 4.03 -9.61
CA LEU A 12 12.33 4.64 -8.61
C LEU A 12 12.26 3.92 -7.27
N SER A 13 11.04 3.64 -6.78
CA SER A 13 10.83 2.89 -5.54
C SER A 13 11.50 1.51 -5.60
N LEU A 14 11.21 0.72 -6.63
CA LEU A 14 11.80 -0.60 -6.81
C LEU A 14 13.33 -0.54 -6.95
N SER A 15 13.88 0.46 -7.66
CA SER A 15 15.32 0.64 -7.79
C SER A 15 16.01 0.84 -6.44
N ILE A 16 15.43 1.68 -5.57
CA ILE A 16 15.93 1.91 -4.22
C ILE A 16 15.89 0.60 -3.42
N LEU A 17 14.74 -0.06 -3.41
CA LEU A 17 14.52 -1.26 -2.60
C LEU A 17 15.42 -2.41 -3.01
N VAL A 18 15.49 -2.71 -4.30
CA VAL A 18 16.29 -3.80 -4.84
C VAL A 18 17.78 -3.52 -4.65
N THR A 19 18.26 -2.31 -5.00
CA THR A 19 19.69 -1.99 -4.82
C THR A 19 20.15 -2.16 -3.38
N LEU A 20 19.34 -1.69 -2.41
CA LEU A 20 19.70 -1.82 -1.00
C LEU A 20 19.57 -3.26 -0.50
N HIS A 21 18.60 -4.01 -0.99
CA HIS A 21 18.48 -5.46 -0.74
C HIS A 21 19.74 -6.20 -1.19
N GLU A 22 20.15 -6.00 -2.43
CA GLU A 22 21.37 -6.61 -2.98
C GLU A 22 22.65 -6.18 -2.23
N CYS A 23 22.69 -4.92 -1.77
CA CYS A 23 23.75 -4.46 -0.87
C CYS A 23 23.78 -5.25 0.45
N GLY A 24 22.62 -5.68 0.94
CA GLY A 24 22.50 -6.52 2.12
C GLY A 24 23.19 -7.88 1.99
N HIS A 25 23.23 -8.46 0.80
CA HIS A 25 23.99 -9.67 0.50
C HIS A 25 25.47 -9.36 0.18
N PHE A 26 25.68 -8.32 -0.58
CA PHE A 26 27.00 -7.92 -1.10
C PHE A 26 27.99 -7.60 0.01
N PHE A 27 27.63 -6.73 0.96
CA PHE A 27 28.58 -6.29 2.00
C PHE A 27 29.00 -7.41 2.93
N PRO A 28 28.13 -8.28 3.47
CA PRO A 28 28.55 -9.44 4.25
C PRO A 28 29.39 -10.43 3.43
N ALA A 29 29.05 -10.67 2.15
CA ALA A 29 29.85 -11.53 1.30
C ALA A 29 31.29 -11.00 1.17
N LYS A 30 31.48 -9.72 0.91
CA LYS A 30 32.81 -9.09 0.87
C LYS A 30 33.50 -9.11 2.23
N TRP A 31 32.78 -8.89 3.32
CA TRP A 31 33.34 -8.93 4.69
C TRP A 31 33.91 -10.31 5.01
N PHE A 32 33.20 -11.39 4.63
CA PHE A 32 33.66 -12.76 4.81
C PHE A 32 34.63 -13.23 3.71
N LYS A 33 35.13 -12.32 2.87
CA LYS A 33 36.04 -12.63 1.74
C LYS A 33 35.43 -13.69 0.81
N THR A 34 34.15 -13.60 0.55
CA THR A 34 33.48 -14.37 -0.49
C THR A 34 33.53 -13.57 -1.78
N ARG A 35 33.90 -14.20 -2.87
CA ARG A 35 33.99 -13.54 -4.18
C ARG A 35 32.59 -13.22 -4.67
N VAL A 36 32.37 -11.96 -5.06
CA VAL A 36 31.17 -11.51 -5.75
C VAL A 36 31.56 -11.23 -7.20
N GLU A 37 30.93 -11.94 -8.12
CA GLU A 37 31.23 -11.86 -9.55
C GLU A 37 30.51 -10.71 -10.21
N LYS A 38 29.19 -10.54 -9.91
CA LYS A 38 28.37 -9.50 -10.49
C LYS A 38 27.50 -8.81 -9.45
N PHE A 39 27.26 -7.52 -9.66
CA PHE A 39 26.29 -6.71 -8.94
C PHE A 39 25.52 -5.89 -9.97
N TYR A 40 24.28 -6.24 -10.21
CA TYR A 40 23.46 -5.61 -11.23
C TYR A 40 22.16 -5.04 -10.65
N LEU A 41 21.94 -3.76 -10.93
CA LEU A 41 20.62 -3.17 -10.85
C LEU A 41 19.90 -3.53 -12.16
N PHE A 42 18.71 -4.12 -12.05
CA PHE A 42 17.91 -4.62 -13.15
C PHE A 42 18.49 -5.87 -13.83
N PHE A 43 17.60 -6.67 -14.39
CA PHE A 43 18.01 -7.84 -15.15
C PHE A 43 18.54 -7.45 -16.53
N ASN A 44 19.56 -8.17 -17.00
CA ASN A 44 20.28 -7.88 -18.26
C ASN A 44 20.30 -9.07 -19.24
N PRO A 45 19.16 -9.76 -19.53
CA PRO A 45 19.18 -10.81 -20.53
C PRO A 45 19.59 -10.19 -21.88
N TYR A 46 20.55 -10.84 -22.55
CA TYR A 46 21.12 -10.50 -23.85
C TYR A 46 22.05 -9.29 -23.89
N PHE A 47 21.76 -8.17 -23.20
CA PHE A 47 22.61 -6.98 -23.18
C PHE A 47 22.45 -6.18 -21.88
N GLU A 48 23.41 -5.32 -21.60
CA GLU A 48 23.39 -4.36 -20.49
C GLU A 48 23.42 -2.92 -21.00
N LEU A 49 22.79 -1.99 -20.24
CA LEU A 49 22.83 -0.56 -20.53
C LEU A 49 24.17 0.06 -20.15
N PHE A 50 24.75 -0.43 -19.06
CA PHE A 50 26.03 0.02 -18.54
C PHE A 50 26.71 -1.11 -17.79
N LYS A 51 28.05 -1.21 -17.91
CA LYS A 51 28.86 -2.07 -17.04
C LYS A 51 30.24 -1.49 -16.79
N ILE A 52 30.79 -1.80 -15.65
CA ILE A 52 32.15 -1.46 -15.25
C ILE A 52 32.75 -2.58 -14.39
N GLN A 53 33.96 -2.98 -14.71
CA GLN A 53 34.70 -3.95 -13.89
C GLN A 53 35.53 -3.20 -12.83
N LYS A 54 35.30 -3.56 -11.55
CA LYS A 54 36.08 -3.01 -10.43
C LYS A 54 36.56 -4.14 -9.53
N GLY A 55 37.84 -4.47 -9.63
CA GLY A 55 38.41 -5.62 -8.96
C GLY A 55 37.83 -6.93 -9.50
N GLU A 56 37.35 -7.79 -8.61
CA GLU A 56 36.75 -9.08 -8.97
C GLU A 56 35.26 -9.00 -9.30
N THR A 57 34.63 -7.81 -9.17
CA THR A 57 33.17 -7.63 -9.33
C THR A 57 32.87 -6.79 -10.56
N GLU A 58 32.01 -7.28 -11.41
CA GLU A 58 31.39 -6.53 -12.51
C GLU A 58 30.11 -5.85 -11.99
N TYR A 59 30.07 -4.51 -12.07
CA TYR A 59 28.90 -3.71 -11.71
C TYR A 59 28.19 -3.29 -12.99
N GLY A 60 26.87 -3.39 -13.01
CA GLY A 60 26.11 -3.04 -14.21
C GLY A 60 24.67 -2.61 -13.96
N ILE A 61 24.07 -2.10 -15.03
CA ILE A 61 22.65 -1.77 -15.09
C ILE A 61 22.05 -2.53 -16.27
N GLY A 62 21.08 -3.39 -15.96
CA GLY A 62 20.27 -4.09 -16.96
C GLY A 62 19.19 -3.19 -17.55
N TRP A 63 18.40 -3.72 -18.47
CA TRP A 63 17.35 -2.98 -19.15
C TRP A 63 15.93 -3.35 -18.69
N ILE A 64 15.77 -4.45 -17.94
CA ILE A 64 14.48 -4.88 -17.39
C ILE A 64 14.33 -4.35 -15.95
N PRO A 65 13.50 -3.30 -15.67
CA PRO A 65 13.48 -2.60 -14.40
C PRO A 65 12.68 -3.34 -13.30
N PHE A 66 12.71 -4.68 -13.30
CA PHE A 66 11.97 -5.51 -12.34
C PHE A 66 12.91 -6.43 -11.55
N GLY A 67 13.76 -5.84 -10.71
CA GLY A 67 14.67 -6.61 -9.88
C GLY A 67 16.12 -6.20 -10.03
N GLY A 68 17.01 -7.00 -9.53
CA GLY A 68 18.45 -6.90 -9.59
C GLY A 68 19.03 -8.21 -9.11
N TYR A 69 20.35 -8.36 -9.10
CA TYR A 69 20.97 -9.55 -8.55
C TYR A 69 22.42 -9.33 -8.15
N VAL A 70 22.85 -10.11 -7.17
CA VAL A 70 24.25 -10.26 -6.78
C VAL A 70 24.68 -11.69 -7.04
N LYS A 71 25.56 -11.91 -8.02
CA LYS A 71 26.13 -13.24 -8.27
C LYS A 71 27.31 -13.49 -7.33
N ILE A 72 27.09 -14.39 -6.37
CA ILE A 72 28.11 -14.81 -5.40
C ILE A 72 28.70 -16.14 -5.85
N SER A 73 30.04 -16.22 -5.98
CA SER A 73 30.74 -17.44 -6.43
C SER A 73 30.39 -18.64 -5.54
N GLY A 74 30.06 -19.77 -6.17
CA GLY A 74 29.76 -21.03 -5.48
C GLY A 74 28.41 -21.05 -4.77
N MET A 75 27.47 -20.20 -5.17
CA MET A 75 26.08 -20.18 -4.76
C MET A 75 25.19 -20.56 -5.97
N ILE A 76 24.16 -21.37 -5.75
CA ILE A 76 23.09 -21.59 -6.71
C ILE A 76 22.11 -20.44 -6.55
N ASP A 77 22.14 -19.48 -7.44
CA ASP A 77 21.25 -18.33 -7.45
C ASP A 77 20.09 -18.52 -8.45
N GLU A 78 19.31 -17.46 -8.64
CA GLU A 78 18.20 -17.43 -9.60
C GLU A 78 18.61 -17.69 -11.05
N SER A 79 19.91 -17.52 -11.39
CA SER A 79 20.44 -17.82 -12.72
C SER A 79 20.55 -19.31 -13.02
N MET A 80 20.39 -20.17 -11.99
CA MET A 80 20.53 -21.63 -12.06
C MET A 80 21.86 -22.10 -12.69
N ASP A 81 22.93 -21.29 -12.54
CA ASP A 81 24.26 -21.62 -13.05
C ASP A 81 24.90 -22.71 -12.20
N THR A 82 24.63 -23.98 -12.58
CA THR A 82 25.18 -25.17 -11.90
C THR A 82 26.56 -25.59 -12.44
N GLU A 83 27.04 -24.98 -13.51
CA GLU A 83 28.37 -25.32 -14.13
C GLU A 83 29.51 -25.10 -13.14
N GLN A 84 29.46 -24.00 -12.38
CA GLN A 84 30.46 -23.69 -11.37
C GLN A 84 30.47 -24.70 -10.22
N MET A 85 29.32 -25.31 -9.90
CA MET A 85 29.21 -26.30 -8.84
C MET A 85 29.88 -27.64 -9.19
N LYS A 86 30.13 -27.91 -10.46
CA LYS A 86 30.84 -29.12 -10.94
C LYS A 86 32.36 -29.02 -10.77
N GLN A 87 32.86 -27.78 -10.54
CA GLN A 87 34.29 -27.55 -10.37
C GLN A 87 34.73 -27.78 -8.92
N PRO A 88 36.03 -28.08 -8.68
CA PRO A 88 36.56 -28.17 -7.33
C PRO A 88 36.29 -26.90 -6.51
N MET A 89 35.80 -27.08 -5.28
CA MET A 89 35.47 -26.00 -4.36
C MET A 89 36.70 -25.12 -4.05
N GLN A 90 36.52 -23.80 -4.15
CA GLN A 90 37.55 -22.82 -3.86
C GLN A 90 37.31 -22.10 -2.52
N PRO A 91 38.37 -21.66 -1.80
CA PRO A 91 38.24 -21.03 -0.49
C PRO A 91 37.44 -19.72 -0.49
N TRP A 92 37.34 -19.04 -1.63
CA TRP A 92 36.55 -17.78 -1.78
C TRP A 92 35.12 -18.00 -2.19
N GLU A 93 34.67 -19.25 -2.36
CA GLU A 93 33.28 -19.55 -2.71
C GLU A 93 32.35 -19.55 -1.49
N PHE A 94 31.10 -19.21 -1.71
CA PHE A 94 30.04 -19.25 -0.69
C PHE A 94 29.94 -20.63 -0.02
N ARG A 95 29.96 -21.71 -0.80
CA ARG A 95 29.86 -23.09 -0.30
C ARG A 95 31.04 -23.52 0.58
N ALA A 96 32.18 -22.81 0.53
CA ALA A 96 33.36 -23.06 1.32
C ALA A 96 33.29 -22.39 2.71
N LYS A 97 32.35 -21.45 2.91
CA LYS A 97 32.23 -20.71 4.16
C LYS A 97 31.45 -21.51 5.21
N PRO A 98 31.75 -21.31 6.51
CA PRO A 98 30.96 -21.89 7.59
C PRO A 98 29.48 -21.50 7.47
N ALA A 99 28.56 -22.36 7.93
CA ALA A 99 27.11 -22.18 7.81
C ALA A 99 26.63 -20.82 8.37
N TRP A 100 27.18 -20.37 9.52
CA TRP A 100 26.79 -19.08 10.09
C TRP A 100 27.19 -17.87 9.25
N GLN A 101 28.32 -17.91 8.52
CA GLN A 101 28.70 -16.82 7.60
C GLN A 101 27.77 -16.80 6.40
N ARG A 102 27.44 -17.96 5.84
CA ARG A 102 26.47 -18.10 4.77
C ARG A 102 25.08 -17.61 5.20
N LEU A 103 24.68 -17.92 6.43
CA LEU A 103 23.42 -17.45 6.99
C LEU A 103 23.37 -15.91 7.08
N ILE A 104 24.44 -15.26 7.57
CA ILE A 104 24.52 -13.79 7.63
C ILE A 104 24.44 -13.18 6.24
N ILE A 105 25.12 -13.78 5.24
CA ILE A 105 25.04 -13.30 3.84
C ILE A 105 23.58 -13.36 3.35
N MET A 106 22.89 -14.48 3.58
CA MET A 106 21.51 -14.67 3.08
C MET A 106 20.49 -13.80 3.81
N VAL A 107 20.59 -13.67 5.13
CA VAL A 107 19.67 -12.83 5.93
C VAL A 107 19.93 -11.33 5.69
N GLY A 108 21.09 -10.97 5.16
CA GLY A 108 21.53 -9.59 4.97
C GLY A 108 20.57 -8.76 4.14
N GLY A 109 20.08 -9.26 2.99
CA GLY A 109 19.11 -8.58 2.13
C GLY A 109 17.81 -8.29 2.85
N VAL A 110 17.25 -9.31 3.48
CA VAL A 110 16.02 -9.21 4.28
C VAL A 110 16.16 -8.19 5.43
N THR A 111 17.29 -8.25 6.15
CA THR A 111 17.58 -7.33 7.26
C THR A 111 17.62 -5.89 6.79
N VAL A 112 18.28 -5.62 5.67
CA VAL A 112 18.36 -4.27 5.09
C VAL A 112 16.97 -3.76 4.72
N ASN A 113 16.12 -4.59 4.14
CA ASN A 113 14.75 -4.18 3.79
C ASN A 113 13.90 -3.81 5.01
N PHE A 114 13.95 -4.57 6.10
CA PHE A 114 13.25 -4.20 7.33
C PHE A 114 13.80 -2.90 7.93
N ILE A 115 15.13 -2.77 8.06
CA ILE A 115 15.76 -1.56 8.56
C ILE A 115 15.38 -0.36 7.70
N LEU A 116 15.43 -0.49 6.38
CA LEU A 116 15.06 0.57 5.44
C LEU A 116 13.61 1.01 5.62
N GLY A 117 12.67 0.06 5.67
CA GLY A 117 11.25 0.34 5.89
C GLY A 117 11.00 1.09 7.21
N PHE A 118 11.64 0.67 8.29
CA PHE A 118 11.55 1.34 9.60
C PHE A 118 12.15 2.74 9.57
N LEU A 119 13.31 2.91 8.94
CA LEU A 119 13.95 4.22 8.81
C LEU A 119 13.15 5.19 7.94
N ILE A 120 12.53 4.71 6.86
CA ILE A 120 11.65 5.54 6.02
C ILE A 120 10.42 5.98 6.82
N PHE A 121 9.74 5.06 7.56
CA PHE A 121 8.62 5.44 8.43
C PHE A 121 9.04 6.44 9.50
N ALA A 122 10.21 6.26 10.12
CA ALA A 122 10.76 7.22 11.07
C ALA A 122 11.02 8.58 10.42
N GLY A 123 11.61 8.60 9.22
CA GLY A 123 11.84 9.81 8.44
C GLY A 123 10.56 10.56 8.08
N ILE A 124 9.51 9.84 7.70
CA ILE A 124 8.18 10.41 7.44
C ILE A 124 7.63 11.07 8.70
N LEU A 125 7.66 10.39 9.84
CA LEU A 125 7.16 10.92 11.11
C LEU A 125 7.97 12.14 11.58
N TRP A 126 9.28 12.10 11.43
CA TRP A 126 10.15 13.22 11.78
C TRP A 126 9.92 14.45 10.91
N TYR A 127 9.79 14.27 9.58
CA TYR A 127 9.72 15.37 8.63
C TYR A 127 8.29 15.96 8.51
N TYR A 128 7.28 15.07 8.37
CA TYR A 128 5.89 15.49 8.17
C TYR A 128 5.08 15.51 9.47
N GLY A 129 5.44 14.69 10.46
CA GLY A 129 4.60 14.44 11.63
C GLY A 129 3.34 13.65 11.31
N GLU A 130 2.35 13.75 12.18
CA GLU A 130 1.00 13.24 11.97
C GLU A 130 -0.03 14.33 12.19
N SER A 131 -1.04 14.40 11.32
CA SER A 131 -2.20 15.26 11.51
C SER A 131 -3.45 14.42 11.60
N TYR A 132 -4.33 14.74 12.55
CA TYR A 132 -5.59 14.03 12.77
C TYR A 132 -6.63 14.93 13.42
N VAL A 133 -7.90 14.54 13.34
CA VAL A 133 -8.99 15.12 14.10
C VAL A 133 -9.37 14.10 15.18
N ASN A 134 -9.56 14.54 16.44
CA ASN A 134 -10.08 13.63 17.45
C ASN A 134 -11.54 13.28 17.13
N THR A 135 -11.94 12.05 17.35
CA THR A 135 -13.34 11.64 17.16
C THR A 135 -14.30 12.47 18.01
N ALA A 136 -13.87 12.88 19.21
CA ALA A 136 -14.67 13.73 20.09
C ALA A 136 -14.99 15.11 19.46
N ASP A 137 -14.10 15.65 18.65
CA ASP A 137 -14.22 16.98 18.02
C ASP A 137 -15.14 16.95 16.77
N VAL A 138 -15.55 15.75 16.29
CA VAL A 138 -16.44 15.59 15.13
C VAL A 138 -17.90 15.70 15.61
N ASP A 139 -18.36 16.93 15.82
CA ASP A 139 -19.68 17.25 16.39
C ASP A 139 -20.84 16.99 15.41
N LYS A 140 -20.61 17.09 14.10
CA LYS A 140 -21.62 16.84 13.06
C LYS A 140 -21.81 15.36 12.73
N GLY A 141 -20.90 14.52 13.25
CA GLY A 141 -20.93 13.09 12.95
C GLY A 141 -20.41 12.74 11.55
N ILE A 142 -20.83 11.60 11.07
CA ILE A 142 -20.37 10.96 9.82
C ILE A 142 -21.39 11.08 8.68
N ALA A 143 -20.89 11.09 7.45
CA ALA A 143 -21.64 10.84 6.22
C ALA A 143 -21.49 9.36 5.85
N VAL A 144 -22.57 8.66 5.68
CA VAL A 144 -22.59 7.20 5.50
C VAL A 144 -22.70 6.85 4.02
N TYR A 145 -21.99 5.82 3.59
CA TYR A 145 -22.07 5.26 2.24
C TYR A 145 -22.69 3.86 2.28
N GLU A 146 -23.05 3.35 1.10
CA GLU A 146 -23.79 2.10 0.90
C GLU A 146 -23.30 0.91 1.77
N LEU A 147 -21.97 0.74 1.90
CA LEU A 147 -21.41 -0.33 2.73
C LEU A 147 -21.57 -0.06 4.23
N GLY A 148 -21.56 1.20 4.64
CA GLY A 148 -21.82 1.62 6.02
C GLY A 148 -23.28 1.41 6.42
N GLU A 149 -24.21 1.66 5.50
CA GLU A 149 -25.66 1.41 5.70
C GLU A 149 -25.94 -0.07 5.99
N GLN A 150 -25.18 -1.00 5.39
CA GLN A 150 -25.32 -2.43 5.65
C GLN A 150 -24.95 -2.83 7.10
N ILE A 151 -24.16 -2.02 7.80
CA ILE A 151 -23.86 -2.18 9.22
C ILE A 151 -24.97 -1.52 10.09
N GLY A 152 -25.80 -0.66 9.48
CA GLY A 152 -26.80 0.14 10.17
C GLY A 152 -26.31 1.50 10.64
N LEU A 153 -25.17 1.98 10.10
CA LEU A 153 -24.71 3.36 10.29
C LEU A 153 -25.73 4.35 9.68
N GLN A 154 -25.81 5.53 10.25
CA GLN A 154 -26.66 6.63 9.78
C GLN A 154 -25.87 7.94 9.78
N ASP A 155 -26.26 8.85 8.88
CA ASP A 155 -25.69 10.19 8.87
C ASP A 155 -25.85 10.87 10.22
N GLY A 156 -24.77 11.50 10.68
CA GLY A 156 -24.73 12.13 12.01
C GLY A 156 -24.31 11.21 13.16
N ASP A 157 -24.13 9.91 12.94
CA ASP A 157 -23.53 9.03 13.95
C ASP A 157 -22.10 9.46 14.26
N LYS A 158 -21.60 9.11 15.46
CA LYS A 158 -20.18 9.20 15.82
C LYS A 158 -19.68 7.81 16.19
N VAL A 159 -18.72 7.28 15.45
CA VAL A 159 -18.17 5.94 15.71
C VAL A 159 -17.23 5.99 16.92
N LEU A 160 -17.61 5.30 18.00
CA LEU A 160 -16.86 5.26 19.26
C LEU A 160 -15.90 4.09 19.34
N SER A 161 -16.31 2.91 18.86
CA SER A 161 -15.43 1.73 18.83
C SER A 161 -15.85 0.73 17.76
N VAL A 162 -14.89 -0.13 17.35
CA VAL A 162 -15.11 -1.28 16.47
C VAL A 162 -14.60 -2.53 17.18
N GLY A 163 -15.52 -3.40 17.62
CA GLY A 163 -15.18 -4.41 18.61
C GLY A 163 -14.56 -3.76 19.85
N ASP A 164 -13.39 -4.27 20.26
CA ASP A 164 -12.64 -3.74 21.41
C ASP A 164 -11.73 -2.56 21.07
N TYR A 165 -11.69 -2.10 19.81
CA TYR A 165 -10.80 -1.02 19.38
C TYR A 165 -11.50 0.35 19.51
N PRO A 166 -11.02 1.24 20.42
CA PRO A 166 -11.62 2.56 20.60
C PRO A 166 -11.16 3.51 19.48
N MET A 167 -12.11 4.23 18.91
CA MET A 167 -11.89 5.21 17.84
C MET A 167 -11.62 6.60 18.45
N THR A 168 -10.42 6.84 18.99
CA THR A 168 -10.03 8.14 19.56
C THR A 168 -9.68 9.17 18.50
N LYS A 169 -9.12 8.72 17.37
CA LYS A 169 -8.83 9.55 16.18
C LYS A 169 -9.84 9.22 15.09
N PHE A 170 -10.40 10.23 14.46
CA PHE A 170 -11.29 10.03 13.31
C PHE A 170 -10.50 9.48 12.12
N ASN A 171 -10.73 8.23 11.82
CA ASN A 171 -10.06 7.53 10.73
C ASN A 171 -10.95 6.43 10.15
N PRO A 172 -11.75 6.73 9.10
CA PRO A 172 -12.61 5.73 8.44
C PRO A 172 -11.84 4.53 7.90
N GLY A 173 -10.60 4.75 7.43
CA GLY A 173 -9.73 3.68 6.95
C GLY A 173 -9.35 2.68 8.05
N MET A 174 -9.16 3.15 9.29
CA MET A 174 -8.87 2.28 10.44
C MET A 174 -10.06 1.38 10.78
N VAL A 175 -11.31 1.91 10.69
CA VAL A 175 -12.52 1.11 10.89
C VAL A 175 -12.61 -0.01 9.87
N THR A 176 -12.39 0.31 8.59
CA THR A 176 -12.36 -0.66 7.51
C THR A 176 -11.27 -1.72 7.75
N GLN A 177 -10.09 -1.29 8.17
CA GLN A 177 -8.96 -2.19 8.48
C GLN A 177 -9.27 -3.13 9.66
N GLU A 178 -9.85 -2.62 10.76
CA GLU A 178 -10.25 -3.44 11.91
C GLU A 178 -11.28 -4.50 11.54
N ILE A 179 -12.27 -4.15 10.71
CA ILE A 179 -13.27 -5.10 10.22
C ILE A 179 -12.61 -6.19 9.37
N ILE A 180 -11.75 -5.82 8.42
CA ILE A 180 -11.09 -6.78 7.54
C ILE A 180 -10.15 -7.71 8.32
N LEU A 181 -9.36 -7.16 9.24
CA LEU A 181 -8.29 -7.90 9.92
C LEU A 181 -8.76 -8.71 11.13
N LYS A 182 -9.84 -8.30 11.79
CA LYS A 182 -10.30 -8.93 13.03
C LYS A 182 -11.70 -9.52 12.94
N SER A 183 -12.51 -9.11 11.95
CA SER A 183 -13.93 -9.50 11.77
C SER A 183 -14.72 -9.37 13.10
N PRO A 184 -14.74 -8.19 13.73
CA PRO A 184 -15.51 -7.98 14.96
C PRO A 184 -17.00 -8.14 14.66
N SER A 185 -17.77 -8.56 15.67
CA SER A 185 -19.22 -8.75 15.54
C SER A 185 -20.02 -7.49 15.79
N THR A 186 -19.42 -6.47 16.42
CA THR A 186 -20.14 -5.26 16.84
C THR A 186 -19.33 -3.99 16.61
N MET A 187 -20.05 -2.89 16.47
CA MET A 187 -19.54 -1.52 16.44
C MET A 187 -20.40 -0.67 17.38
N THR A 188 -19.79 0.22 18.14
CA THR A 188 -20.52 1.16 19.00
C THR A 188 -20.47 2.55 18.40
N VAL A 189 -21.64 3.18 18.29
CA VAL A 189 -21.78 4.56 17.80
C VAL A 189 -22.54 5.41 18.84
N GLU A 190 -22.30 6.71 18.85
CA GLU A 190 -23.14 7.68 19.49
C GLU A 190 -24.16 8.18 18.45
N ARG A 191 -25.46 8.02 18.72
CA ARG A 191 -26.58 8.46 17.90
C ARG A 191 -27.56 9.28 18.74
N ASN A 192 -27.73 10.54 18.37
CA ASN A 192 -28.57 11.48 19.12
C ASN A 192 -28.27 11.56 20.64
N GLY A 193 -26.94 11.52 20.96
CA GLY A 193 -26.45 11.59 22.34
C GLY A 193 -26.60 10.29 23.16
N SER A 194 -26.95 9.18 22.51
CA SER A 194 -27.07 7.86 23.17
C SER A 194 -26.14 6.86 22.48
N GLU A 195 -25.50 5.98 23.25
CA GLU A 195 -24.70 4.89 22.70
C GLU A 195 -25.60 3.80 22.11
N VAL A 196 -25.33 3.42 20.87
CA VAL A 196 -26.03 2.37 20.14
C VAL A 196 -25.00 1.34 19.68
N GLN A 197 -25.26 0.07 19.97
CA GLN A 197 -24.47 -1.02 19.48
C GLN A 197 -25.06 -1.57 18.18
N LEU A 198 -24.25 -1.56 17.11
CA LEU A 198 -24.62 -2.08 15.79
C LEU A 198 -23.97 -3.44 15.59
N SER A 199 -24.67 -4.36 14.93
CA SER A 199 -24.13 -5.66 14.55
C SER A 199 -23.45 -5.55 13.19
N ILE A 200 -22.19 -6.00 13.11
CA ILE A 200 -21.44 -6.09 11.86
C ILE A 200 -21.76 -7.44 11.20
N PRO A 201 -22.23 -7.45 9.93
CA PRO A 201 -22.48 -8.68 9.20
C PRO A 201 -21.24 -9.57 9.08
N ASP A 202 -21.39 -10.89 9.23
CA ASP A 202 -20.27 -11.85 9.19
C ASP A 202 -19.48 -11.83 7.87
N ASN A 203 -20.12 -11.44 6.77
CA ASN A 203 -19.51 -11.33 5.45
C ASN A 203 -18.94 -9.93 5.14
N MET A 204 -18.97 -8.99 6.10
CA MET A 204 -18.55 -7.61 5.86
C MET A 204 -17.07 -7.53 5.45
N ALA A 205 -16.19 -8.33 6.07
CA ALA A 205 -14.77 -8.38 5.67
C ALA A 205 -14.59 -8.84 4.21
N GLU A 206 -15.37 -9.82 3.75
CA GLU A 206 -15.39 -10.24 2.35
C GLU A 206 -15.90 -9.13 1.44
N LEU A 207 -17.02 -8.47 1.80
CA LEU A 207 -17.58 -7.37 1.01
C LEU A 207 -16.59 -6.22 0.84
N LEU A 208 -15.89 -5.82 1.92
CA LEU A 208 -14.91 -4.73 1.90
C LEU A 208 -13.67 -5.04 1.07
N THR A 209 -13.32 -6.32 0.92
CA THR A 209 -12.14 -6.74 0.15
C THR A 209 -12.45 -7.00 -1.32
N LYS A 210 -13.72 -7.12 -1.73
CA LYS A 210 -14.10 -7.27 -3.13
C LYS A 210 -13.53 -6.13 -3.98
N HIS A 211 -13.06 -6.47 -5.18
CA HIS A 211 -12.44 -5.49 -6.07
C HIS A 211 -13.34 -4.27 -6.37
N GLU A 212 -14.64 -4.50 -6.60
CA GLU A 212 -15.65 -3.46 -6.87
C GLU A 212 -15.85 -2.47 -5.70
N ASN A 213 -15.53 -2.89 -4.47
CA ASN A 213 -15.68 -2.09 -3.25
C ASN A 213 -14.35 -1.51 -2.76
N LYS A 214 -13.24 -1.87 -3.40
CA LYS A 214 -11.90 -1.44 -2.98
C LYS A 214 -11.78 0.09 -3.03
N GLY A 215 -11.41 0.68 -1.89
CA GLY A 215 -11.30 2.14 -1.76
C GLY A 215 -12.62 2.87 -1.54
N ARG A 216 -13.76 2.18 -1.51
CA ARG A 216 -15.04 2.79 -1.09
C ARG A 216 -15.07 2.86 0.44
N PRO A 217 -15.25 4.05 1.03
CA PRO A 217 -15.34 4.20 2.47
C PRO A 217 -16.67 3.67 2.99
N LEU A 218 -16.71 3.24 4.26
CA LEU A 218 -17.96 2.99 4.99
C LEU A 218 -18.64 4.30 5.32
N TYR A 219 -17.86 5.29 5.70
CA TYR A 219 -18.29 6.64 6.04
C TYR A 219 -17.13 7.63 5.87
N ASP A 220 -17.44 8.92 5.89
CA ASP A 220 -16.49 10.02 5.91
C ASP A 220 -17.03 11.16 6.78
N TYR A 221 -16.35 12.30 6.83
CA TYR A 221 -16.88 13.50 7.49
C TYR A 221 -18.19 13.94 6.87
N LEU A 222 -19.15 14.33 7.72
CA LEU A 222 -20.39 14.96 7.26
C LEU A 222 -20.11 16.43 6.90
N ILE A 223 -19.78 16.68 5.65
CA ILE A 223 -19.38 17.99 5.13
C ILE A 223 -20.60 18.69 4.54
N PRO A 224 -21.00 19.88 5.06
CA PRO A 224 -22.08 20.67 4.48
C PRO A 224 -21.78 21.03 3.02
N GLN A 225 -22.80 20.93 2.16
CA GLN A 225 -22.66 21.26 0.75
C GLN A 225 -22.76 22.77 0.52
N LYS A 226 -21.60 23.43 0.31
CA LYS A 226 -21.48 24.85 0.06
C LYS A 226 -20.34 25.09 -0.93
N ALA A 227 -20.56 25.94 -1.94
CA ALA A 227 -19.50 26.36 -2.84
C ALA A 227 -18.55 27.34 -2.12
N THR A 228 -17.30 26.93 -1.90
CA THR A 228 -16.27 27.76 -1.25
C THR A 228 -15.38 28.49 -2.25
N SER A 229 -15.29 27.97 -3.47
CA SER A 229 -14.63 28.61 -4.61
C SER A 229 -15.27 28.13 -5.91
N ILE A 230 -15.08 28.90 -6.98
CA ILE A 230 -15.64 28.61 -8.29
C ILE A 230 -14.49 28.62 -9.31
N LYS A 231 -14.36 27.56 -10.06
CA LYS A 231 -13.37 27.47 -11.13
C LYS A 231 -13.81 28.34 -12.30
N ALA A 232 -12.98 29.33 -12.69
CA ALA A 232 -13.21 30.17 -13.86
C ALA A 232 -13.43 29.32 -15.13
N ASP A 233 -14.36 29.74 -15.98
CA ASP A 233 -14.79 29.06 -17.21
C ASP A 233 -15.34 27.64 -17.00
N GLY A 234 -15.55 27.23 -15.74
CA GLY A 234 -16.14 25.94 -15.37
C GLY A 234 -17.68 25.93 -15.50
N PRO A 235 -18.32 24.75 -15.40
CA PRO A 235 -19.77 24.64 -15.41
C PRO A 235 -20.46 25.51 -14.36
N ALA A 236 -19.92 25.57 -13.13
CA ALA A 236 -20.45 26.38 -12.04
C ALA A 236 -20.40 27.87 -12.35
N ASP A 237 -19.31 28.36 -12.94
CA ASP A 237 -19.15 29.75 -13.35
C ASP A 237 -20.14 30.12 -14.47
N LYS A 238 -20.25 29.24 -15.47
CA LYS A 238 -21.17 29.44 -16.62
C LYS A 238 -22.64 29.53 -16.23
N MET A 239 -23.05 28.82 -15.15
CA MET A 239 -24.45 28.91 -14.66
C MET A 239 -24.65 30.09 -13.70
N GLY A 240 -23.60 30.88 -13.40
CA GLY A 240 -23.68 32.02 -12.53
C GLY A 240 -23.74 31.70 -11.03
N LEU A 241 -23.19 30.55 -10.62
CA LEU A 241 -23.02 30.20 -9.21
C LEU A 241 -22.04 31.19 -8.56
N LYS A 242 -22.25 31.49 -7.29
CA LYS A 242 -21.39 32.39 -6.50
C LYS A 242 -20.82 31.66 -5.28
N GLU A 243 -19.65 32.11 -4.82
CA GLU A 243 -19.11 31.65 -3.56
C GLU A 243 -20.08 31.93 -2.42
N GLY A 244 -20.24 30.94 -1.54
CA GLY A 244 -21.20 30.98 -0.45
C GLY A 244 -22.57 30.40 -0.75
N ASP A 245 -22.89 30.15 -2.03
CA ASP A 245 -24.15 29.51 -2.40
C ASP A 245 -24.24 28.10 -1.80
N LYS A 246 -25.42 27.76 -1.23
CA LYS A 246 -25.72 26.42 -0.71
C LYS A 246 -26.61 25.67 -1.69
N PHE A 247 -26.28 24.44 -1.98
CA PHE A 247 -27.13 23.57 -2.78
C PHE A 247 -28.29 23.04 -1.91
N LEU A 248 -29.51 23.11 -2.44
CA LEU A 248 -30.71 22.59 -1.82
C LEU A 248 -31.21 21.32 -2.50
N ALA A 249 -31.10 21.23 -3.82
CA ALA A 249 -31.51 20.06 -4.59
C ALA A 249 -30.73 19.94 -5.90
N ILE A 250 -30.63 18.72 -6.42
CA ILE A 250 -30.08 18.36 -7.72
C ILE A 250 -31.11 17.50 -8.45
N ASP A 251 -31.57 17.93 -9.63
CA ASP A 251 -32.65 17.27 -10.40
C ASP A 251 -33.89 16.95 -9.55
N GLY A 252 -34.22 17.85 -8.62
CA GLY A 252 -35.35 17.69 -7.70
C GLY A 252 -35.08 16.85 -6.45
N VAL A 253 -33.90 16.20 -6.33
CA VAL A 253 -33.50 15.44 -5.14
C VAL A 253 -32.82 16.37 -4.16
N ALA A 254 -33.32 16.46 -2.90
CA ALA A 254 -32.74 17.30 -1.87
C ALA A 254 -31.29 16.89 -1.56
N VAL A 255 -30.41 17.88 -1.38
CA VAL A 255 -29.01 17.67 -0.98
C VAL A 255 -28.62 18.71 0.08
N SER A 256 -28.03 18.24 1.15
CA SER A 256 -27.55 19.05 2.26
C SER A 256 -26.04 18.91 2.47
N TYR A 257 -25.49 17.77 2.05
CA TYR A 257 -24.13 17.37 2.31
C TYR A 257 -23.37 17.00 1.03
N ASN A 258 -22.03 17.06 1.11
CA ASN A 258 -21.16 16.84 -0.03
C ASN A 258 -21.28 15.42 -0.63
N HIS A 259 -21.40 14.38 0.23
CA HIS A 259 -21.55 13.01 -0.23
C HIS A 259 -22.85 12.79 -1.03
N GLU A 260 -23.98 13.38 -0.59
CA GLU A 260 -25.26 13.33 -1.30
C GLU A 260 -25.14 13.97 -2.70
N MET A 261 -24.44 15.12 -2.77
CA MET A 261 -24.15 15.77 -4.06
C MET A 261 -23.32 14.86 -4.96
N GLN A 262 -22.26 14.24 -4.44
CA GLN A 262 -21.41 13.33 -5.21
C GLN A 262 -22.23 12.14 -5.75
N LEU A 263 -23.07 11.52 -4.91
CA LEU A 263 -23.93 10.42 -5.32
C LEU A 263 -24.94 10.85 -6.41
N ASN A 264 -25.57 12.02 -6.26
CA ASN A 264 -26.53 12.53 -7.23
C ASN A 264 -25.90 12.98 -8.56
N LEU A 265 -24.61 13.34 -8.58
CA LEU A 265 -23.89 13.68 -9.80
C LEU A 265 -23.21 12.47 -10.48
N ALA A 266 -23.13 11.33 -9.81
CA ALA A 266 -22.52 10.12 -10.36
C ALA A 266 -23.25 9.68 -11.64
N GLY A 267 -22.46 9.34 -12.69
CA GLY A 267 -23.00 8.92 -13.99
C GLY A 267 -23.63 10.05 -14.85
N LYS A 268 -23.50 11.32 -14.44
CA LYS A 268 -24.03 12.48 -15.19
C LYS A 268 -22.95 13.29 -15.94
N ALA A 269 -21.79 12.68 -16.24
CA ALA A 269 -20.78 13.31 -17.07
C ALA A 269 -21.36 13.78 -18.41
N GLU A 270 -21.03 15.00 -18.84
CA GLU A 270 -21.50 15.64 -20.08
C GLU A 270 -23.03 15.78 -20.21
N LYS A 271 -23.78 15.59 -19.09
CA LYS A 271 -25.23 15.81 -19.05
C LYS A 271 -25.57 17.16 -18.46
N GLU A 272 -26.69 17.72 -18.89
CA GLU A 272 -27.29 18.87 -18.24
C GLU A 272 -27.93 18.44 -16.92
N VAL A 273 -27.66 19.21 -15.86
CA VAL A 273 -28.16 18.96 -14.49
C VAL A 273 -28.78 20.25 -13.97
N GLN A 274 -29.93 20.11 -13.31
CA GLN A 274 -30.63 21.21 -12.67
C GLN A 274 -30.24 21.31 -11.20
N PHE A 275 -30.00 22.52 -10.74
CA PHE A 275 -29.64 22.81 -9.35
C PHE A 275 -30.63 23.82 -8.75
N SER A 276 -31.09 23.53 -7.52
CA SER A 276 -31.73 24.49 -6.66
C SER A 276 -30.72 24.99 -5.64
N VAL A 277 -30.51 26.29 -5.56
CA VAL A 277 -29.43 26.91 -4.80
C VAL A 277 -29.98 28.01 -3.90
N LEU A 278 -29.53 28.07 -2.65
CA LEU A 278 -29.86 29.14 -1.70
C LEU A 278 -28.71 30.16 -1.68
N ARG A 279 -29.01 31.39 -2.10
CA ARG A 279 -28.08 32.52 -2.10
C ARG A 279 -28.44 33.50 -0.98
N ASN A 280 -27.40 34.03 -0.31
CA ASN A 280 -27.54 34.98 0.79
C ASN A 280 -28.46 34.50 1.95
N GLY A 281 -28.76 33.20 2.02
CA GLY A 281 -29.63 32.62 3.04
C GLY A 281 -31.15 32.83 2.82
N THR A 282 -31.56 33.54 1.76
CA THR A 282 -32.99 33.87 1.47
C THR A 282 -33.40 33.53 0.07
N ASP A 283 -32.57 33.75 -0.93
CA ASP A 283 -32.93 33.69 -2.34
C ASP A 283 -32.74 32.29 -2.91
N THR A 284 -33.83 31.59 -3.19
CA THR A 284 -33.78 30.30 -3.88
C THR A 284 -33.76 30.52 -5.38
N LEU A 285 -32.68 30.04 -6.03
CA LEU A 285 -32.42 30.17 -7.45
C LEU A 285 -32.41 28.79 -8.12
N ALA A 286 -33.12 28.68 -9.26
CA ALA A 286 -32.99 27.52 -10.14
C ALA A 286 -31.95 27.81 -11.20
N MET A 287 -30.99 26.90 -11.36
CA MET A 287 -29.87 27.01 -12.28
C MET A 287 -29.64 25.68 -13.00
N SER A 288 -29.14 25.72 -14.23
CA SER A 288 -28.72 24.50 -14.94
C SER A 288 -27.37 24.67 -15.60
N THR A 289 -26.63 23.57 -15.74
CA THR A 289 -25.37 23.54 -16.48
C THR A 289 -25.02 22.13 -16.92
N THR A 290 -24.21 22.02 -17.97
CA THR A 290 -23.65 20.74 -18.41
C THR A 290 -22.35 20.46 -17.65
N LEU A 291 -22.26 19.28 -17.01
CA LEU A 291 -21.06 18.87 -16.29
C LEU A 291 -19.88 18.63 -17.24
N THR A 292 -18.66 18.70 -16.69
CA THR A 292 -17.44 18.34 -17.45
C THR A 292 -17.46 16.87 -17.90
N LYS A 293 -16.55 16.48 -18.83
CA LYS A 293 -16.30 15.08 -19.21
C LYS A 293 -15.99 14.15 -18.04
N LYS A 294 -15.50 14.70 -16.93
CA LYS A 294 -15.24 13.96 -15.67
C LYS A 294 -16.42 14.06 -14.68
N GLY A 295 -17.59 14.56 -15.09
CA GLY A 295 -18.76 14.73 -14.20
C GLY A 295 -18.60 15.79 -13.11
N LYS A 296 -17.65 16.73 -13.24
CA LYS A 296 -17.36 17.74 -12.22
C LYS A 296 -18.06 19.06 -12.53
N LEU A 297 -18.59 19.70 -11.47
CA LEU A 297 -19.21 21.01 -11.53
C LEU A 297 -18.18 22.16 -11.54
N GLY A 298 -17.01 21.95 -10.94
CA GLY A 298 -15.96 22.97 -10.86
C GLY A 298 -16.13 23.93 -9.69
N ILE A 299 -16.48 23.40 -8.53
CA ILE A 299 -16.56 24.11 -7.24
C ILE A 299 -15.52 23.58 -6.29
N GLY A 300 -15.07 24.42 -5.34
CA GLY A 300 -14.39 24.01 -4.11
C GLY A 300 -15.43 23.67 -3.04
N ASN A 301 -15.09 22.70 -2.21
CA ASN A 301 -15.89 22.29 -1.07
C ASN A 301 -15.32 22.87 0.23
N VAL A 302 -16.11 22.84 1.29
CA VAL A 302 -15.63 23.13 2.65
C VAL A 302 -14.51 22.15 3.00
N VAL A 303 -13.40 22.66 3.49
CA VAL A 303 -12.25 21.83 3.91
C VAL A 303 -12.37 21.43 5.38
N ILE A 304 -11.77 20.31 5.73
CA ILE A 304 -11.90 19.73 7.08
C ILE A 304 -11.38 20.69 8.16
N SER A 305 -10.31 21.44 7.86
CA SER A 305 -9.74 22.43 8.78
C SER A 305 -10.68 23.60 9.13
N ASP A 306 -11.70 23.86 8.30
CA ASP A 306 -12.69 24.90 8.57
C ASP A 306 -13.83 24.40 9.47
N LEU A 307 -13.96 23.06 9.59
CA LEU A 307 -15.00 22.40 10.37
C LEU A 307 -14.50 21.93 11.73
N TYR A 308 -13.28 21.41 11.79
CA TYR A 308 -12.75 20.72 12.96
C TYR A 308 -11.31 21.12 13.27
N PRO A 309 -10.93 21.16 14.56
CA PRO A 309 -9.56 21.44 14.97
C PRO A 309 -8.65 20.27 14.57
N ILE A 310 -7.71 20.57 13.65
CA ILE A 310 -6.70 19.58 13.27
C ILE A 310 -5.59 19.57 14.33
N GLN A 311 -5.35 18.41 14.91
CA GLN A 311 -4.24 18.15 15.80
C GLN A 311 -2.98 17.82 14.98
N TYR A 312 -1.85 18.42 15.37
CA TYR A 312 -0.55 18.20 14.74
C TYR A 312 0.41 17.60 15.76
N GLN A 313 0.81 16.35 15.55
CA GLN A 313 1.82 15.70 16.35
C GLN A 313 3.16 15.72 15.61
N LYS A 314 4.12 16.48 16.15
CA LYS A 314 5.50 16.49 15.66
C LYS A 314 6.33 15.51 16.46
N TYR A 315 7.30 14.89 15.79
CA TYR A 315 8.22 13.94 16.40
C TYR A 315 9.65 14.49 16.34
N SER A 316 10.36 14.48 17.44
CA SER A 316 11.82 14.60 17.45
C SER A 316 12.44 13.32 16.83
N ILE A 317 13.71 13.37 16.42
CA ILE A 317 14.40 12.20 15.87
C ILE A 317 14.36 11.01 16.87
N GLY A 318 14.53 11.29 18.17
CA GLY A 318 14.50 10.28 19.21
C GLY A 318 13.12 9.61 19.38
N GLU A 319 12.03 10.33 19.15
CA GLU A 319 10.66 9.79 19.17
C GLU A 319 10.27 9.16 17.84
N ALA A 320 10.74 9.68 16.72
CA ALA A 320 10.42 9.18 15.39
C ALA A 320 10.98 7.77 15.14
N LEU A 321 12.20 7.48 15.63
CA LEU A 321 12.82 6.17 15.45
C LEU A 321 11.98 5.02 16.05
N PRO A 322 11.64 5.01 17.35
CA PRO A 322 10.80 3.95 17.91
C PRO A 322 9.38 3.97 17.32
N ALA A 323 8.82 5.13 17.00
CA ALA A 323 7.51 5.23 16.37
C ALA A 323 7.51 4.63 14.95
N GLY A 324 8.56 4.88 14.16
CA GLY A 324 8.73 4.29 12.83
C GLY A 324 8.87 2.77 12.87
N VAL A 325 9.65 2.24 13.84
CA VAL A 325 9.74 0.79 14.07
C VAL A 325 8.37 0.23 14.46
N SER A 326 7.67 0.88 15.39
CA SER A 326 6.32 0.47 15.82
C SER A 326 5.34 0.44 14.64
N LYS A 327 5.36 1.46 13.78
CA LYS A 327 4.51 1.55 12.58
C LYS A 327 4.81 0.42 11.59
N GLY A 328 6.09 0.14 11.36
CA GLY A 328 6.50 -0.94 10.46
C GLY A 328 6.18 -2.34 11.01
N VAL A 329 6.38 -2.57 12.31
CA VAL A 329 5.98 -3.83 12.97
C VAL A 329 4.46 -3.99 12.96
N GLY A 330 3.71 -2.91 13.22
CA GLY A 330 2.25 -2.91 13.11
C GLY A 330 1.79 -3.30 11.71
N PHE A 331 2.38 -2.69 10.67
CA PHE A 331 2.09 -3.05 9.29
C PHE A 331 2.36 -4.53 8.99
N LEU A 332 3.49 -5.09 9.47
CA LEU A 332 3.81 -6.51 9.31
C LEU A 332 2.78 -7.42 10.02
N GLN A 333 2.39 -7.05 11.25
CA GLN A 333 1.36 -7.78 11.99
C GLN A 333 0.02 -7.78 11.26
N ASP A 334 -0.34 -6.67 10.62
CA ASP A 334 -1.58 -6.56 9.86
C ASP A 334 -1.54 -7.42 8.59
N GLN A 335 -0.39 -7.54 7.92
CA GLN A 335 -0.22 -8.51 6.82
C GLN A 335 -0.42 -9.95 7.31
N LEU A 336 0.17 -10.32 8.46
CA LEU A 336 -0.01 -11.67 9.03
C LEU A 336 -1.47 -11.95 9.39
N LYS A 337 -2.19 -10.97 9.94
CA LYS A 337 -3.63 -11.09 10.22
C LYS A 337 -4.43 -11.24 8.93
N ALA A 338 -4.12 -10.46 7.87
CA ALA A 338 -4.76 -10.57 6.57
C ALA A 338 -4.60 -11.98 5.98
N PHE A 339 -3.38 -12.54 6.00
CA PHE A 339 -3.17 -13.95 5.62
C PHE A 339 -3.99 -14.91 6.49
N GLY A 340 -4.05 -14.67 7.80
CA GLY A 340 -4.88 -15.46 8.71
C GLY A 340 -6.37 -15.43 8.33
N GLN A 341 -6.89 -14.29 7.91
CA GLN A 341 -8.28 -14.17 7.43
C GLN A 341 -8.50 -14.88 6.09
N MET A 342 -7.51 -14.87 5.19
CA MET A 342 -7.56 -15.67 3.95
C MET A 342 -7.63 -17.16 4.25
N PHE A 343 -6.79 -17.67 5.15
CA PHE A 343 -6.82 -19.10 5.56
C PHE A 343 -8.13 -19.49 6.27
N ARG A 344 -8.80 -18.55 6.93
CA ARG A 344 -10.12 -18.76 7.56
C ARG A 344 -11.28 -18.58 6.58
N ASN A 345 -11.02 -18.33 5.30
CA ASN A 345 -12.02 -18.04 4.26
C ASN A 345 -12.93 -16.83 4.57
N LYS A 346 -12.47 -15.90 5.40
CA LYS A 346 -13.18 -14.64 5.68
C LYS A 346 -12.97 -13.59 4.58
N ILE A 347 -11.84 -13.67 3.87
CA ILE A 347 -11.52 -12.86 2.69
C ILE A 347 -10.98 -13.77 1.59
N LYS A 348 -11.32 -13.47 0.34
CA LYS A 348 -10.86 -14.26 -0.79
C LYS A 348 -9.47 -13.83 -1.24
N ALA A 349 -8.58 -14.79 -1.44
CA ALA A 349 -7.25 -14.52 -1.98
C ALA A 349 -7.31 -13.84 -3.36
N THR A 350 -8.27 -14.23 -4.21
CA THR A 350 -8.52 -13.63 -5.53
C THR A 350 -8.84 -12.13 -5.48
N ASP A 351 -9.48 -11.65 -4.42
CA ASP A 351 -9.82 -10.23 -4.26
C ASP A 351 -8.68 -9.42 -3.61
N SER A 352 -7.84 -10.08 -2.82
CA SER A 352 -6.77 -9.47 -2.04
C SER A 352 -5.42 -9.45 -2.73
N LEU A 353 -5.13 -10.45 -3.59
CA LEU A 353 -3.89 -10.51 -4.35
C LEU A 353 -3.92 -9.52 -5.52
N GLY A 354 -2.80 -8.87 -5.73
CA GLY A 354 -2.56 -7.98 -6.87
C GLY A 354 -1.17 -8.22 -7.45
N SER A 355 -0.99 -7.82 -8.70
CA SER A 355 0.30 -7.85 -9.39
C SER A 355 1.01 -6.50 -9.32
N ILE A 356 2.06 -6.35 -10.10
CA ILE A 356 2.78 -5.09 -10.29
C ILE A 356 1.86 -3.95 -10.74
N VAL A 357 0.77 -4.25 -11.44
CA VAL A 357 -0.23 -3.27 -11.88
C VAL A 357 -1.00 -2.72 -10.68
N SER A 358 -1.42 -3.60 -9.77
CA SER A 358 -2.05 -3.21 -8.50
C SER A 358 -1.11 -2.37 -7.63
N ILE A 359 0.19 -2.71 -7.57
CA ILE A 359 1.19 -1.91 -6.86
C ILE A 359 1.36 -0.53 -7.51
N ALA A 360 1.42 -0.46 -8.86
CA ALA A 360 1.51 0.79 -9.59
C ALA A 360 0.32 1.72 -9.29
N SER A 361 -0.89 1.17 -9.17
CA SER A 361 -2.10 1.94 -8.87
C SER A 361 -2.12 2.58 -7.47
N MET A 362 -1.20 2.20 -6.58
CA MET A 362 -1.06 2.83 -5.25
C MET A 362 -0.39 4.21 -5.35
N PHE A 363 0.42 4.45 -6.40
CA PHE A 363 1.07 5.74 -6.64
C PHE A 363 0.10 6.71 -7.31
N ASP A 364 0.21 8.01 -6.95
CA ASP A 364 -0.62 9.05 -7.55
C ASP A 364 -0.07 9.52 -8.89
N SER A 365 -0.96 10.04 -9.73
CA SER A 365 -0.58 10.70 -10.99
C SER A 365 0.23 12.00 -10.77
N GLY A 366 0.03 12.65 -9.62
CA GLY A 366 0.86 13.74 -9.11
C GLY A 366 2.10 13.21 -8.38
N TRP A 367 3.14 14.05 -8.27
CA TRP A 367 4.34 13.68 -7.52
C TRP A 367 4.20 14.10 -6.06
N ASP A 368 3.66 13.20 -5.21
CA ASP A 368 3.57 13.39 -3.76
C ASP A 368 4.67 12.59 -3.05
N TRP A 369 5.68 13.32 -2.53
CA TRP A 369 6.81 12.71 -1.84
C TRP A 369 6.41 12.02 -0.53
N HIS A 370 5.42 12.52 0.20
CA HIS A 370 4.94 11.87 1.43
C HIS A 370 4.36 10.48 1.10
N ARG A 371 3.47 10.42 0.12
CA ARG A 371 2.86 9.17 -0.34
C ARG A 371 3.88 8.23 -0.98
N PHE A 372 4.79 8.77 -1.81
CA PHE A 372 5.87 7.98 -2.41
C PHE A 372 6.69 7.24 -1.36
N TRP A 373 7.18 7.93 -0.33
CA TRP A 373 7.98 7.31 0.73
C TRP A 373 7.15 6.36 1.60
N GLN A 374 5.88 6.68 1.85
CA GLN A 374 4.99 5.78 2.58
C GLN A 374 4.82 4.44 1.86
N ILE A 375 4.53 4.45 0.55
CA ILE A 375 4.42 3.24 -0.26
C ILE A 375 5.76 2.52 -0.31
N THR A 376 6.88 3.23 -0.51
CA THR A 376 8.22 2.64 -0.53
C THR A 376 8.56 1.94 0.78
N ALA A 377 8.21 2.52 1.95
CA ALA A 377 8.40 1.87 3.25
C ALA A 377 7.59 0.58 3.38
N MET A 378 6.32 0.62 2.98
CA MET A 378 5.44 -0.56 2.98
C MET A 378 5.98 -1.66 2.07
N LEU A 379 6.40 -1.31 0.84
CA LEU A 379 6.99 -2.26 -0.11
C LEU A 379 8.32 -2.83 0.40
N SER A 380 9.14 -2.03 1.11
CA SER A 380 10.38 -2.50 1.72
C SER A 380 10.13 -3.61 2.74
N ILE A 381 9.16 -3.40 3.63
CA ILE A 381 8.79 -4.39 4.66
C ILE A 381 8.17 -5.63 4.00
N LEU A 382 7.31 -5.45 2.99
CA LEU A 382 6.73 -6.57 2.25
C LEU A 382 7.80 -7.40 1.52
N LEU A 383 8.76 -6.74 0.87
CA LEU A 383 9.86 -7.41 0.19
C LEU A 383 10.71 -8.22 1.18
N GLY A 384 11.03 -7.63 2.35
CA GLY A 384 11.70 -8.35 3.42
C GLY A 384 10.89 -9.54 3.95
N PHE A 385 9.59 -9.35 4.14
CA PHE A 385 8.68 -10.40 4.60
C PHE A 385 8.57 -11.57 3.61
N PHE A 386 8.30 -11.28 2.33
CA PHE A 386 8.17 -12.33 1.32
C PHE A 386 9.48 -13.06 1.10
N ASN A 387 10.62 -12.35 1.06
CA ASN A 387 11.92 -12.98 0.93
C ASN A 387 12.30 -13.83 2.15
N LEU A 388 11.71 -13.59 3.33
CA LEU A 388 11.93 -14.43 4.52
C LEU A 388 11.07 -15.71 4.53
N LEU A 389 10.05 -15.81 3.67
CA LEU A 389 9.22 -17.01 3.61
C LEU A 389 10.07 -18.24 3.24
N PRO A 390 9.76 -19.44 3.80
CA PRO A 390 10.52 -20.66 3.53
C PRO A 390 10.20 -21.25 2.14
N ILE A 391 10.26 -20.39 1.13
CA ILE A 391 10.03 -20.77 -0.27
C ILE A 391 11.40 -20.89 -0.95
N PRO A 392 11.80 -22.10 -1.40
CA PRO A 392 13.01 -22.23 -2.20
C PRO A 392 12.92 -21.31 -3.44
N ALA A 393 14.03 -20.75 -3.86
CA ALA A 393 14.20 -19.65 -4.82
C ALA A 393 14.04 -18.24 -4.22
N LEU A 394 13.62 -18.09 -2.95
CA LEU A 394 13.76 -16.86 -2.17
C LEU A 394 14.85 -17.04 -1.12
N ASP A 395 15.36 -15.95 -0.55
CA ASP A 395 16.39 -15.98 0.51
C ASP A 395 16.00 -16.88 1.69
N GLY A 396 14.72 -16.83 2.10
CA GLY A 396 14.16 -17.63 3.17
C GLY A 396 14.27 -19.14 2.95
N GLY A 397 14.22 -19.59 1.70
CA GLY A 397 14.48 -20.99 1.36
C GLY A 397 15.92 -21.40 1.69
N TYR A 398 16.90 -20.57 1.31
CA TYR A 398 18.30 -20.78 1.69
C TYR A 398 18.51 -20.67 3.20
N VAL A 399 17.89 -19.70 3.85
CA VAL A 399 17.92 -19.53 5.29
C VAL A 399 17.47 -20.80 6.01
N MET A 400 16.38 -21.45 5.56
CA MET A 400 15.89 -22.70 6.11
C MET A 400 16.92 -23.84 5.99
N PHE A 401 17.55 -24.00 4.84
CA PHE A 401 18.59 -25.01 4.65
C PHE A 401 19.82 -24.74 5.51
N LEU A 402 20.21 -23.50 5.66
CA LEU A 402 21.34 -23.09 6.50
C LEU A 402 21.03 -23.25 8.01
N LEU A 403 19.83 -22.93 8.44
CA LEU A 403 19.37 -23.20 9.80
C LEU A 403 19.39 -24.69 10.12
N TRP A 404 18.91 -25.53 9.20
CA TRP A 404 19.02 -26.98 9.32
C TRP A 404 20.47 -27.41 9.52
N GLU A 405 21.40 -26.89 8.71
CA GLU A 405 22.83 -27.21 8.81
C GLU A 405 23.44 -26.73 10.13
N VAL A 406 23.07 -25.53 10.61
CA VAL A 406 23.55 -24.99 11.90
C VAL A 406 23.06 -25.84 13.07
N ILE A 407 21.81 -26.29 13.04
CA ILE A 407 21.18 -27.06 14.14
C ILE A 407 21.66 -28.52 14.14
N THR A 408 21.73 -29.15 12.97
CA THR A 408 22.01 -30.59 12.87
C THR A 408 23.49 -30.94 12.62
N GLY A 409 24.30 -29.95 12.19
CA GLY A 409 25.66 -30.15 11.70
C GLY A 409 25.73 -30.87 10.34
N LYS A 410 24.59 -31.12 9.69
CA LYS A 410 24.53 -31.85 8.42
C LYS A 410 24.13 -30.93 7.27
N LYS A 411 25.03 -30.80 6.28
CA LYS A 411 24.73 -30.02 5.07
C LYS A 411 23.66 -30.72 4.23
N VAL A 412 22.69 -29.95 3.75
CA VAL A 412 21.74 -30.40 2.72
C VAL A 412 22.51 -30.63 1.41
N SER A 413 22.21 -31.70 0.69
CA SER A 413 22.91 -32.00 -0.56
C SER A 413 22.61 -30.97 -1.64
N ASP A 414 23.62 -30.67 -2.48
CA ASP A 414 23.47 -29.68 -3.55
C ASP A 414 22.33 -30.06 -4.52
N LYS A 415 22.10 -31.37 -4.77
CA LYS A 415 20.99 -31.85 -5.59
C LYS A 415 19.62 -31.53 -4.99
N VAL A 416 19.48 -31.65 -3.68
CA VAL A 416 18.19 -31.32 -2.98
C VAL A 416 17.96 -29.82 -3.06
N MET A 417 19.00 -29.01 -2.86
CA MET A 417 18.90 -27.54 -2.98
C MET A 417 18.52 -27.14 -4.42
N GLU A 418 19.20 -27.68 -5.43
CA GLU A 418 18.91 -27.42 -6.85
C GLU A 418 17.46 -27.78 -7.20
N TYR A 419 17.02 -28.99 -6.82
CA TYR A 419 15.64 -29.42 -7.08
C TYR A 419 14.61 -28.55 -6.36
N ALA A 420 14.83 -28.23 -5.08
CA ALA A 420 13.94 -27.39 -4.32
C ALA A 420 13.86 -25.97 -4.91
N THR A 421 15.00 -25.37 -5.28
CA THR A 421 15.05 -24.02 -5.91
C THR A 421 14.31 -24.03 -7.24
N THR A 422 14.48 -25.07 -8.06
CA THR A 422 13.76 -25.22 -9.34
C THR A 422 12.24 -25.29 -9.12
N VAL A 423 11.78 -26.10 -8.16
CA VAL A 423 10.35 -26.20 -7.85
C VAL A 423 9.82 -24.84 -7.31
N GLY A 424 10.56 -24.21 -6.41
CA GLY A 424 10.19 -22.88 -5.88
C GLY A 424 10.06 -21.84 -6.98
N PHE A 425 11.01 -21.83 -7.93
CA PHE A 425 10.99 -20.92 -9.09
C PHE A 425 9.71 -21.09 -9.93
N PHE A 426 9.33 -22.34 -10.25
CA PHE A 426 8.09 -22.58 -11.00
C PHE A 426 6.84 -22.19 -10.21
N ILE A 427 6.82 -22.37 -8.89
CA ILE A 427 5.73 -21.89 -8.02
C ILE A 427 5.62 -20.36 -8.10
N LEU A 428 6.75 -19.64 -8.01
CA LEU A 428 6.75 -18.18 -8.08
C LEU A 428 6.27 -17.68 -9.46
N ILE A 429 6.72 -18.29 -10.55
CA ILE A 429 6.23 -17.95 -11.90
C ILE A 429 4.73 -18.20 -12.01
N ALA A 430 4.24 -19.33 -11.52
CA ALA A 430 2.81 -19.64 -11.56
C ALA A 430 1.99 -18.62 -10.77
N LEU A 431 2.45 -18.24 -9.57
CA LEU A 431 1.81 -17.18 -8.76
C LEU A 431 1.84 -15.82 -9.47
N MET A 432 2.95 -15.47 -10.12
CA MET A 432 3.06 -14.22 -10.88
C MET A 432 2.09 -14.18 -12.06
N ILE A 433 2.02 -15.26 -12.83
CA ILE A 433 1.07 -15.39 -13.96
C ILE A 433 -0.37 -15.32 -13.45
N PHE A 434 -0.67 -16.00 -12.34
CA PHE A 434 -1.99 -15.96 -11.71
C PHE A 434 -2.37 -14.54 -11.28
N ALA A 435 -1.48 -13.83 -10.59
CA ALA A 435 -1.73 -12.46 -10.14
C ALA A 435 -1.91 -11.47 -11.31
N LEU A 436 -1.10 -11.61 -12.37
CA LEU A 436 -1.27 -10.82 -13.61
C LEU A 436 -2.61 -11.13 -14.29
N GLY A 437 -3.00 -12.41 -14.34
CA GLY A 437 -4.30 -12.83 -14.87
C GLY A 437 -5.49 -12.24 -14.10
N LEU A 438 -5.39 -12.18 -12.77
CA LEU A 438 -6.39 -11.51 -11.92
C LEU A 438 -6.48 -10.02 -12.24
N ASP A 439 -5.36 -9.31 -12.30
CA ASP A 439 -5.38 -7.87 -12.61
C ASP A 439 -5.91 -7.61 -14.02
N PHE A 440 -5.54 -8.44 -14.99
CA PHE A 440 -6.09 -8.35 -16.35
C PHE A 440 -7.61 -8.57 -16.37
N SER A 441 -8.10 -9.60 -15.68
CA SER A 441 -9.56 -9.87 -15.58
C SER A 441 -10.36 -8.77 -14.91
N ARG A 442 -9.71 -7.90 -14.13
CA ARG A 442 -10.32 -6.75 -13.45
C ARG A 442 -10.35 -5.48 -14.30
N LEU A 443 -9.61 -5.46 -15.41
CA LEU A 443 -9.59 -4.33 -16.36
C LEU A 443 -10.68 -4.44 -17.42
N PHE A 444 -11.23 -5.64 -17.62
CA PHE A 444 -12.31 -5.97 -18.57
C PHE A 444 -13.54 -6.51 -17.86
#